data_7df1863c5bb7d36b046357fef3196caf
#
_entry.id   7df1863c5bb7d36b046357fef3196caf
#
_cell.length_a   1.000
_cell.length_b   1.000
_cell.length_c   1.000
_cell.angle_alpha   90.00
_cell.angle_beta   90.00
_cell.angle_gamma   90.00
#
_symmetry.space_group_name_H-M   'P 1'
#
loop_
_entity.id
_entity.type
_entity.pdbx_description
1 polymer ?
#
loop_
_entity_poly.entity_id
_entity_poly.type
_entity_poly.pdbx_seq_one_letter_code
_entity_poly.pdbx_strand_id
1 'polypeptide(L)'
;MIPVLYLPNAVDFSSFGLGVLTDTISCEVTEERNGVFECLLKYPVSGQHYGLITKECIVKAKPNDTAADQAFRIYRITKPLNGIVTVYGQHISYDLANVPVLPFSTDSRSPQLILSQLLAGDTRFTGWTDYSDAKAFSVTQPKSVRACLGGTEGSMLSKWYGEFEWDNFTVKFHSHRGQKTGVVIEYGKNLTAMEQDEDNSGVYTALLPYAVYTPEGADTETVVTLPEVTLPIVTSEIVRAKTLIMDFSDQFNGVVTEEALRAKANSYIKANPLGATIPTVKVSFEPLWKQPEYSALLERVNLCDTVTIRHSLLGVSVSAMVIETVYDTLAERYKSISLGQSKSSMITTISEVQSTVDKVESTVGRFPKLLQTAIGKATGLITGQSGGYVVIHTTEENGQPYELLILDAPSIDDAVNVWRWNVGGLGFSHNGYNGPYETAITADGQIVADFITSGSLVANIIKAGVIQSQDGSSWWDLESGEVVLRAYATSKEVTEVSDRITTIEEQKMLRLVIISSNGNIFKNGNVKTLLSAKVYSWDEDITDTLDANQFVWTRVSEDTEADKVWNEQHFGGAKSVVITGADVKVRATFYCDLIDTTTRQSLL
;
A
#
# COMPACT_ATOMS: atom_id res chain seq x y z
N MET A 1 -29.34 4.70 -12.81
CA MET A 1 -29.32 6.17 -12.66
C MET A 1 -28.33 6.79 -13.63
N ILE A 2 -28.62 8.00 -14.22
CA ILE A 2 -27.64 8.72 -15.06
C ILE A 2 -26.88 9.70 -14.17
N PRO A 3 -25.52 9.74 -14.22
CA PRO A 3 -24.72 10.68 -13.43
C PRO A 3 -25.03 12.14 -13.76
N VAL A 4 -24.88 13.03 -12.77
CA VAL A 4 -25.12 14.47 -12.91
C VAL A 4 -23.87 15.24 -12.52
N LEU A 5 -23.50 16.24 -13.32
CA LEU A 5 -22.32 17.07 -13.11
C LEU A 5 -22.67 18.34 -12.34
N TYR A 6 -21.84 18.72 -11.36
CA TYR A 6 -21.99 19.91 -10.55
C TYR A 6 -20.71 20.76 -10.51
N LEU A 7 -20.88 22.02 -10.14
CA LEU A 7 -19.76 22.93 -9.90
C LEU A 7 -18.87 22.47 -8.72
N PRO A 8 -17.59 22.88 -8.69
CA PRO A 8 -16.66 22.49 -7.61
C PRO A 8 -17.11 22.84 -6.19
N ASN A 9 -17.87 23.91 -6.04
CA ASN A 9 -18.34 24.42 -4.75
C ASN A 9 -19.79 24.03 -4.42
N ALA A 10 -20.39 23.10 -5.16
CA ALA A 10 -21.75 22.64 -4.89
C ALA A 10 -21.80 21.91 -3.54
N VAL A 11 -22.80 22.24 -2.73
CA VAL A 11 -23.12 21.61 -1.45
C VAL A 11 -24.52 20.99 -1.43
N ASP A 12 -25.34 21.29 -2.43
CA ASP A 12 -26.65 20.71 -2.66
C ASP A 12 -26.67 20.00 -4.01
N PHE A 13 -27.12 18.76 -3.99
CA PHE A 13 -27.17 17.86 -5.16
C PHE A 13 -28.60 17.50 -5.56
N SER A 14 -29.59 18.30 -5.16
CA SER A 14 -31.01 18.07 -5.46
C SER A 14 -31.40 18.48 -6.89
N SER A 15 -30.63 19.38 -7.51
CA SER A 15 -30.86 19.91 -8.87
C SER A 15 -30.17 19.04 -9.94
N PHE A 16 -30.33 19.42 -11.21
CA PHE A 16 -29.59 18.84 -12.34
C PHE A 16 -28.20 19.47 -12.56
N GLY A 17 -27.75 20.34 -11.66
CA GLY A 17 -26.42 20.93 -11.67
C GLY A 17 -26.02 21.60 -12.97
N LEU A 18 -24.83 21.28 -13.50
CA LEU A 18 -24.33 21.72 -14.81
C LEU A 18 -24.95 20.93 -15.97
N GLY A 19 -25.48 19.73 -15.69
CA GLY A 19 -26.16 18.88 -16.66
C GLY A 19 -26.11 17.42 -16.31
N VAL A 20 -27.07 16.69 -16.87
CA VAL A 20 -27.17 15.24 -16.79
C VAL A 20 -26.25 14.64 -17.84
N LEU A 21 -25.33 13.76 -17.46
CA LEU A 21 -24.34 13.16 -18.34
C LEU A 21 -24.94 11.97 -19.13
N THR A 22 -25.91 12.26 -20.00
CA THR A 22 -26.67 11.25 -20.75
C THR A 22 -25.83 10.37 -21.66
N ASP A 23 -24.69 10.88 -22.13
CA ASP A 23 -23.79 10.16 -23.03
C ASP A 23 -22.77 9.29 -22.26
N THR A 24 -22.95 9.10 -20.96
CA THR A 24 -22.07 8.27 -20.14
C THR A 24 -22.06 6.83 -20.64
N ILE A 25 -20.85 6.31 -20.96
CA ILE A 25 -20.65 4.94 -21.46
C ILE A 25 -20.64 3.94 -20.30
N SER A 26 -19.98 4.28 -19.20
CA SER A 26 -19.98 3.50 -17.97
C SER A 26 -19.75 4.40 -16.76
N CYS A 27 -20.34 4.04 -15.63
CA CYS A 27 -20.13 4.72 -14.35
C CYS A 27 -20.12 3.66 -13.24
N GLU A 28 -18.94 3.38 -12.71
CA GLU A 28 -18.74 2.37 -11.69
C GLU A 28 -18.33 3.06 -10.39
N VAL A 29 -18.97 2.70 -9.29
CA VAL A 29 -18.63 3.19 -7.95
C VAL A 29 -18.07 2.02 -7.15
N THR A 30 -16.85 2.21 -6.64
CA THR A 30 -16.18 1.27 -5.74
C THR A 30 -16.22 1.81 -4.33
N GLU A 31 -16.75 1.03 -3.39
CA GLU A 31 -16.71 1.34 -1.96
C GLU A 31 -16.09 0.17 -1.20
N GLU A 32 -15.01 0.44 -0.44
CA GLU A 32 -14.35 -0.51 0.44
C GLU A 32 -14.61 -0.18 1.91
N ARG A 33 -14.72 -1.22 2.71
CA ARG A 33 -14.85 -1.08 4.18
C ARG A 33 -13.66 -0.34 4.76
N ASN A 34 -13.89 0.86 5.31
CA ASN A 34 -12.86 1.74 5.85
C ASN A 34 -11.73 2.07 4.85
N GLY A 35 -11.97 1.99 3.56
CA GLY A 35 -10.99 2.12 2.50
C GLY A 35 -11.38 3.11 1.41
N VAL A 36 -11.25 2.65 0.17
CA VAL A 36 -11.54 3.42 -1.04
C VAL A 36 -13.04 3.72 -1.17
N PHE A 37 -13.37 4.93 -1.61
CA PHE A 37 -14.71 5.29 -2.07
C PHE A 37 -14.58 6.22 -3.27
N GLU A 38 -14.66 5.63 -4.47
CA GLU A 38 -14.34 6.30 -5.73
C GLU A 38 -15.36 5.98 -6.82
N CYS A 39 -15.44 6.88 -7.79
CA CYS A 39 -16.25 6.73 -8.99
C CYS A 39 -15.37 6.76 -10.23
N LEU A 40 -15.53 5.78 -11.09
CA LEU A 40 -14.89 5.68 -12.40
C LEU A 40 -15.94 5.87 -13.50
N LEU A 41 -15.87 6.98 -14.24
CA LEU A 41 -16.81 7.32 -15.29
C LEU A 41 -16.10 7.38 -16.65
N LYS A 42 -16.67 6.74 -17.68
CA LYS A 42 -16.24 6.85 -19.08
C LYS A 42 -17.21 7.68 -19.87
N TYR A 43 -16.69 8.69 -20.57
CA TYR A 43 -17.49 9.65 -21.30
C TYR A 43 -16.89 9.94 -22.69
N PRO A 44 -17.70 10.01 -23.76
CA PRO A 44 -17.18 10.32 -25.10
C PRO A 44 -16.87 11.82 -25.24
N VAL A 45 -15.80 12.17 -25.96
CA VAL A 45 -15.45 13.57 -26.26
C VAL A 45 -16.49 14.28 -27.13
N SER A 46 -17.32 13.51 -27.86
CA SER A 46 -18.47 14.02 -28.62
C SER A 46 -19.72 14.25 -27.78
N GLY A 47 -19.70 13.85 -26.51
CA GLY A 47 -20.86 13.96 -25.63
C GLY A 47 -21.24 15.42 -25.32
N GLN A 48 -22.52 15.67 -25.12
CA GLN A 48 -23.10 17.01 -25.02
C GLN A 48 -22.43 17.88 -23.94
N HIS A 49 -22.05 17.30 -22.79
CA HIS A 49 -21.46 18.03 -21.65
C HIS A 49 -19.96 17.83 -21.48
N TYR A 50 -19.27 17.24 -22.47
CA TYR A 50 -17.82 16.98 -22.36
C TYR A 50 -17.00 18.20 -21.99
N GLY A 51 -17.30 19.36 -22.60
CA GLY A 51 -16.58 20.63 -22.33
C GLY A 51 -16.72 21.16 -20.90
N LEU A 52 -17.72 20.67 -20.15
CA LEU A 52 -17.97 21.05 -18.75
C LEU A 52 -17.27 20.12 -17.76
N ILE A 53 -16.84 18.94 -18.21
CA ILE A 53 -16.15 17.95 -17.36
C ILE A 53 -14.70 18.40 -17.12
N THR A 54 -14.47 19.03 -15.98
CA THR A 54 -13.15 19.51 -15.57
C THR A 54 -12.77 18.96 -14.20
N LYS A 55 -11.47 19.01 -13.87
CA LYS A 55 -11.02 18.69 -12.50
C LYS A 55 -11.72 19.61 -11.50
N GLU A 56 -11.88 19.14 -10.27
CA GLU A 56 -12.61 19.76 -9.16
C GLU A 56 -14.14 19.76 -9.32
N CYS A 57 -14.73 19.65 -10.52
CA CYS A 57 -16.16 19.41 -10.65
C CYS A 57 -16.60 18.15 -9.90
N ILE A 58 -17.87 18.10 -9.55
CA ILE A 58 -18.44 16.99 -8.76
C ILE A 58 -19.40 16.20 -9.65
N VAL A 59 -19.25 14.88 -9.64
CA VAL A 59 -20.18 13.94 -10.28
C VAL A 59 -21.03 13.30 -9.20
N LYS A 60 -22.35 13.38 -9.34
CA LYS A 60 -23.31 12.64 -8.51
C LYS A 60 -23.59 11.29 -9.16
N ALA A 61 -23.38 10.21 -8.41
CA ALA A 61 -23.58 8.84 -8.86
C ALA A 61 -24.15 7.97 -7.73
N LYS A 62 -24.85 6.89 -8.09
CA LYS A 62 -25.43 5.94 -7.14
C LYS A 62 -24.40 4.88 -6.76
N PRO A 63 -24.10 4.68 -5.47
CA PRO A 63 -23.05 3.76 -5.02
C PRO A 63 -23.52 2.33 -4.78
N ASN A 64 -24.81 2.14 -4.50
CA ASN A 64 -25.43 0.84 -4.22
C ASN A 64 -26.97 0.91 -4.31
N ASP A 65 -27.67 -0.21 -4.08
CA ASP A 65 -29.13 -0.28 -4.21
C ASP A 65 -29.91 0.50 -3.13
N THR A 66 -29.32 0.72 -1.96
CA THR A 66 -30.02 1.24 -0.78
C THR A 66 -29.64 2.66 -0.42
N ALA A 67 -28.41 3.07 -0.69
CA ALA A 67 -27.93 4.41 -0.36
C ALA A 67 -28.50 5.48 -1.30
N ALA A 68 -28.56 6.70 -0.80
CA ALA A 68 -28.77 7.89 -1.62
C ALA A 68 -27.59 8.09 -2.60
N ASP A 69 -27.83 8.88 -3.63
CA ASP A 69 -26.78 9.26 -4.57
C ASP A 69 -25.67 10.02 -3.85
N GLN A 70 -24.42 9.70 -4.19
CA GLN A 70 -23.22 10.24 -3.57
C GLN A 70 -22.46 11.18 -4.51
N ALA A 71 -21.76 12.12 -3.93
CA ALA A 71 -20.99 13.15 -4.63
C ALA A 71 -19.51 12.75 -4.71
N PHE A 72 -18.94 12.79 -5.93
CA PHE A 72 -17.55 12.43 -6.21
C PHE A 72 -16.83 13.59 -6.88
N ARG A 73 -15.77 14.12 -6.25
CA ARG A 73 -14.93 15.18 -6.80
C ARG A 73 -13.97 14.64 -7.83
N ILE A 74 -13.95 15.21 -9.03
CA ILE A 74 -13.06 14.80 -10.12
C ILE A 74 -11.64 15.25 -9.81
N TYR A 75 -10.70 14.31 -9.59
CA TYR A 75 -9.30 14.61 -9.35
C TYR A 75 -8.41 14.31 -10.56
N ARG A 76 -8.83 13.40 -11.45
CA ARG A 76 -8.05 12.99 -12.62
C ARG A 76 -8.96 12.73 -13.83
N ILE A 77 -8.48 13.13 -15.01
CA ILE A 77 -9.11 12.84 -16.30
C ILE A 77 -8.04 12.32 -17.25
N THR A 78 -8.23 11.10 -17.78
CA THR A 78 -7.36 10.50 -18.80
C THR A 78 -8.02 10.64 -20.16
N LYS A 79 -7.28 11.15 -21.16
CA LYS A 79 -7.77 11.45 -22.51
C LYS A 79 -7.03 10.57 -23.54
N PRO A 80 -7.46 9.34 -23.79
CA PRO A 80 -6.84 8.49 -24.81
C PRO A 80 -7.28 8.86 -26.23
N LEU A 81 -6.53 8.37 -27.22
CA LEU A 81 -6.77 8.66 -28.66
C LEU A 81 -8.13 8.15 -29.19
N ASN A 82 -8.74 7.16 -28.52
CA ASN A 82 -10.01 6.57 -28.96
C ASN A 82 -11.25 7.46 -28.75
N GLY A 83 -11.08 8.69 -28.29
CA GLY A 83 -12.18 9.64 -28.07
C GLY A 83 -13.08 9.35 -26.86
N ILE A 84 -12.70 8.42 -25.97
CA ILE A 84 -13.40 8.12 -24.72
C ILE A 84 -12.52 8.52 -23.56
N VAL A 85 -12.93 9.54 -22.80
CA VAL A 85 -12.20 9.94 -21.60
C VAL A 85 -12.60 9.09 -20.41
N THR A 86 -11.63 8.83 -19.53
CA THR A 86 -11.86 8.22 -18.22
C THR A 86 -11.73 9.31 -17.16
N VAL A 87 -12.80 9.49 -16.38
CA VAL A 87 -12.91 10.47 -15.30
C VAL A 87 -12.87 9.72 -13.98
N TYR A 88 -11.97 10.14 -13.11
CA TYR A 88 -11.76 9.57 -11.77
C TYR A 88 -12.25 10.56 -10.74
N GLY A 89 -13.23 10.16 -9.95
CA GLY A 89 -13.79 10.95 -8.86
C GLY A 89 -13.60 10.27 -7.52
N GLN A 90 -13.11 11.02 -6.54
CA GLN A 90 -13.10 10.59 -5.14
C GLN A 90 -14.33 11.12 -4.42
N HIS A 91 -14.90 10.31 -3.52
CA HIS A 91 -16.04 10.73 -2.72
C HIS A 91 -15.74 12.06 -2.00
N ILE A 92 -16.74 12.92 -1.85
CA ILE A 92 -16.56 14.27 -1.29
C ILE A 92 -15.91 14.25 0.11
N SER A 93 -16.01 13.16 0.87
CA SER A 93 -15.33 12.98 2.16
C SER A 93 -13.80 13.06 2.08
N TYR A 94 -13.21 12.92 0.89
CA TYR A 94 -11.77 13.10 0.71
C TYR A 94 -11.34 14.57 0.85
N ASP A 95 -12.27 15.54 0.76
CA ASP A 95 -12.01 16.94 1.08
C ASP A 95 -11.45 17.09 2.50
N LEU A 96 -11.85 16.21 3.43
CA LEU A 96 -11.36 16.18 4.82
C LEU A 96 -9.86 15.86 4.94
N ALA A 97 -9.22 15.37 3.90
CA ALA A 97 -7.76 15.19 3.86
C ALA A 97 -7.00 16.53 3.79
N ASN A 98 -7.69 17.61 3.40
CA ASN A 98 -7.14 18.96 3.27
C ASN A 98 -7.53 19.88 4.43
N VAL A 99 -8.30 19.39 5.40
CA VAL A 99 -8.73 20.17 6.57
C VAL A 99 -7.77 19.88 7.73
N PRO A 100 -6.99 20.86 8.21
CA PRO A 100 -6.00 20.66 9.26
C PRO A 100 -6.65 20.57 10.65
N VAL A 101 -6.11 19.70 11.48
CA VAL A 101 -6.40 19.58 12.92
C VAL A 101 -5.14 19.93 13.68
N LEU A 102 -5.23 20.91 14.59
CA LEU A 102 -4.13 21.29 15.47
C LEU A 102 -4.02 20.29 16.64
N PRO A 103 -2.83 20.17 17.26
CA PRO A 103 -2.62 19.30 18.41
C PRO A 103 -3.59 19.61 19.55
N PHE A 104 -4.21 18.56 20.11
CA PHE A 104 -5.04 18.64 21.30
C PHE A 104 -5.06 17.29 22.03
N SER A 105 -5.42 17.30 23.31
CA SER A 105 -5.58 16.08 24.12
C SER A 105 -6.83 16.17 24.95
N THR A 106 -7.49 15.03 25.13
CA THR A 106 -8.67 14.89 26.01
C THR A 106 -8.53 13.63 26.83
N ASP A 107 -8.79 13.70 28.14
CA ASP A 107 -8.64 12.55 29.05
C ASP A 107 -9.72 11.48 28.81
N SER A 108 -10.97 11.91 28.67
CA SER A 108 -12.09 11.01 28.39
C SER A 108 -13.21 11.80 27.73
N ARG A 109 -13.52 11.49 26.48
CA ARG A 109 -14.63 12.09 25.74
C ARG A 109 -15.38 11.05 24.92
N SER A 110 -16.68 11.29 24.74
CA SER A 110 -17.48 10.45 23.87
C SER A 110 -17.05 10.61 22.42
N PRO A 111 -17.11 9.52 21.62
CA PRO A 111 -16.75 9.56 20.21
C PRO A 111 -17.53 10.62 19.40
N GLN A 112 -18.81 10.88 19.77
CA GLN A 112 -19.62 11.92 19.15
C GLN A 112 -19.01 13.32 19.31
N LEU A 113 -18.51 13.65 20.51
CA LEU A 113 -17.89 14.95 20.76
C LEU A 113 -16.54 15.08 20.05
N ILE A 114 -15.75 13.99 20.00
CA ILE A 114 -14.47 13.95 19.27
C ILE A 114 -14.73 14.13 17.78
N LEU A 115 -15.68 13.38 17.21
CA LEU A 115 -16.06 13.49 15.81
C LEU A 115 -16.50 14.92 15.44
N SER A 116 -17.36 15.52 16.27
CA SER A 116 -17.79 16.90 16.08
C SER A 116 -16.64 17.91 16.18
N GLN A 117 -15.69 17.70 17.09
CA GLN A 117 -14.51 18.55 17.22
C GLN A 117 -13.57 18.43 16.01
N LEU A 118 -13.35 17.23 15.50
CA LEU A 118 -12.52 17.00 14.32
C LEU A 118 -13.13 17.66 13.06
N LEU A 119 -14.45 17.54 12.88
CA LEU A 119 -15.16 18.11 11.74
C LEU A 119 -15.37 19.62 11.80
N ALA A 120 -15.12 20.27 12.94
CA ALA A 120 -15.36 21.70 13.11
C ALA A 120 -14.57 22.61 12.14
N GLY A 121 -13.48 22.12 11.55
CA GLY A 121 -12.68 22.84 10.55
C GLY A 121 -13.35 22.98 9.19
N ASP A 122 -14.38 22.18 8.90
CA ASP A 122 -15.19 22.28 7.68
C ASP A 122 -16.68 22.13 8.01
N THR A 123 -17.37 23.25 8.09
CA THR A 123 -18.78 23.32 8.50
C THR A 123 -19.78 22.66 7.55
N ARG A 124 -19.34 22.22 6.36
CA ARG A 124 -20.15 21.41 5.45
C ARG A 124 -20.42 20.03 6.03
N PHE A 125 -19.48 19.49 6.83
CA PHE A 125 -19.55 18.15 7.36
C PHE A 125 -20.23 18.09 8.72
N THR A 126 -21.04 17.03 8.90
CA THR A 126 -21.65 16.65 10.17
C THR A 126 -21.26 15.24 10.55
N GLY A 127 -21.23 14.94 11.84
CA GLY A 127 -20.82 13.63 12.35
C GLY A 127 -21.89 12.96 13.19
N TRP A 128 -22.01 11.64 13.03
CA TRP A 128 -22.86 10.80 13.85
C TRP A 128 -22.15 9.49 14.23
N THR A 129 -22.41 8.96 15.43
CA THR A 129 -21.90 7.65 15.85
C THR A 129 -22.86 6.98 16.85
N ASP A 130 -22.90 5.66 16.83
CA ASP A 130 -23.62 4.82 17.80
C ASP A 130 -22.73 4.42 19.00
N TYR A 131 -21.44 4.76 18.99
CA TYR A 131 -20.57 4.53 20.14
C TYR A 131 -20.90 5.46 21.30
N SER A 132 -20.92 4.87 22.50
CA SER A 132 -21.13 5.60 23.76
C SER A 132 -19.93 5.60 24.69
N ASP A 133 -18.96 4.68 24.51
CA ASP A 133 -17.81 4.51 25.40
C ASP A 133 -16.79 5.66 25.20
N ALA A 134 -16.61 6.44 26.28
CA ALA A 134 -15.65 7.53 26.28
C ALA A 134 -14.22 7.00 26.44
N LYS A 135 -13.29 7.56 25.65
CA LYS A 135 -11.86 7.23 25.69
C LYS A 135 -11.01 8.50 25.64
N ALA A 136 -9.76 8.39 26.08
CA ALA A 136 -8.77 9.42 25.86
C ALA A 136 -8.46 9.51 24.35
N PHE A 137 -8.38 10.74 23.85
CA PHE A 137 -8.04 10.99 22.46
C PHE A 137 -7.08 12.17 22.36
N SER A 138 -6.01 11.99 21.60
CA SER A 138 -5.00 13.03 21.43
C SER A 138 -4.50 13.08 19.98
N VAL A 139 -4.30 14.29 19.52
CA VAL A 139 -3.58 14.61 18.29
C VAL A 139 -2.30 15.32 18.72
N THR A 140 -1.17 14.66 18.63
CA THR A 140 0.12 15.17 19.14
C THR A 140 0.82 16.10 18.15
N GLN A 141 0.56 15.93 16.87
CA GLN A 141 1.10 16.73 15.78
C GLN A 141 -0.04 17.16 14.85
N PRO A 142 0.10 18.27 14.11
CA PRO A 142 -0.90 18.66 13.11
C PRO A 142 -1.13 17.52 12.11
N LYS A 143 -2.39 17.12 11.94
CA LYS A 143 -2.83 16.08 11.00
C LYS A 143 -4.05 16.58 10.22
N SER A 144 -4.40 15.92 9.13
CA SER A 144 -5.68 16.17 8.49
C SER A 144 -6.84 15.52 9.27
N VAL A 145 -8.04 16.04 9.12
CA VAL A 145 -9.24 15.43 9.70
C VAL A 145 -9.35 13.97 9.28
N ARG A 146 -9.16 13.66 7.98
CA ARG A 146 -9.26 12.28 7.50
C ARG A 146 -8.25 11.34 8.17
N ALA A 147 -7.01 11.79 8.42
CA ALA A 147 -6.00 11.04 9.15
C ALA A 147 -6.37 10.84 10.64
N CYS A 148 -7.04 11.82 11.26
CA CYS A 148 -7.56 11.67 12.62
C CYS A 148 -8.76 10.71 12.72
N LEU A 149 -9.57 10.62 11.66
CA LEU A 149 -10.67 9.66 11.60
C LEU A 149 -10.16 8.23 11.41
N GLY A 150 -9.23 8.01 10.48
CA GLY A 150 -8.69 6.68 10.20
C GLY A 150 -7.41 6.73 9.38
N GLY A 151 -6.66 5.63 9.35
CA GLY A 151 -5.46 5.49 8.53
C GLY A 151 -4.15 5.79 9.24
N THR A 152 -4.19 6.27 10.48
CA THR A 152 -3.01 6.46 11.33
C THR A 152 -3.26 5.89 12.72
N GLU A 153 -2.18 5.54 13.39
CA GLU A 153 -2.25 5.17 14.79
C GLU A 153 -2.77 6.33 15.64
N GLY A 154 -3.53 6.01 16.70
CA GLY A 154 -4.21 7.02 17.51
C GLY A 154 -5.45 7.64 16.86
N SER A 155 -5.82 7.29 15.63
CA SER A 155 -7.06 7.72 14.98
C SER A 155 -8.31 7.18 15.67
N MET A 156 -9.49 7.73 15.36
CA MET A 156 -10.76 7.21 15.87
C MET A 156 -10.93 5.74 15.52
N LEU A 157 -10.62 5.34 14.28
CA LEU A 157 -10.73 3.96 13.83
C LEU A 157 -9.82 3.02 14.63
N SER A 158 -8.57 3.41 14.91
CA SER A 158 -7.64 2.59 15.69
C SER A 158 -8.03 2.46 17.18
N LYS A 159 -8.78 3.44 17.73
CA LYS A 159 -9.20 3.43 19.14
C LYS A 159 -10.51 2.71 19.39
N TRP A 160 -11.45 2.78 18.46
CA TRP A 160 -12.80 2.20 18.63
C TRP A 160 -13.07 1.00 17.75
N TYR A 161 -12.25 0.74 16.68
CA TYR A 161 -12.37 -0.40 15.76
C TYR A 161 -13.71 -0.48 15.02
N GLY A 162 -14.30 0.69 14.70
CA GLY A 162 -15.59 0.79 14.05
C GLY A 162 -15.54 0.73 12.53
N GLU A 163 -16.63 1.12 11.92
CA GLU A 163 -16.84 1.14 10.48
C GLU A 163 -17.41 2.48 10.05
N PHE A 164 -16.73 3.14 9.09
CA PHE A 164 -17.22 4.39 8.53
C PHE A 164 -18.25 4.15 7.45
N GLU A 165 -19.30 4.96 7.46
CA GLU A 165 -20.22 5.18 6.35
C GLU A 165 -20.18 6.64 5.95
N TRP A 166 -19.94 6.89 4.68
CA TRP A 166 -19.85 8.21 4.12
C TRP A 166 -21.13 8.52 3.35
N ASP A 167 -21.88 9.51 3.80
CA ASP A 167 -23.14 9.91 3.19
C ASP A 167 -23.08 11.40 2.83
N ASN A 168 -22.51 11.66 1.65
CA ASN A 168 -22.16 13.00 1.18
C ASN A 168 -21.35 13.76 2.27
N PHE A 169 -21.92 14.81 2.87
CA PHE A 169 -21.28 15.59 3.93
C PHE A 169 -21.57 15.05 5.35
N THR A 170 -22.16 13.87 5.47
CA THR A 170 -22.38 13.23 6.78
C THR A 170 -21.38 12.10 6.98
N VAL A 171 -20.60 12.18 8.04
CA VAL A 171 -19.67 11.13 8.49
C VAL A 171 -20.35 10.32 9.57
N LYS A 172 -20.66 9.05 9.27
CA LYS A 172 -21.25 8.13 10.25
C LYS A 172 -20.19 7.13 10.69
N PHE A 173 -20.00 6.98 12.00
CA PHE A 173 -19.04 6.06 12.58
C PHE A 173 -19.77 5.01 13.40
N HIS A 174 -19.95 3.84 12.81
CA HIS A 174 -20.70 2.73 13.38
C HIS A 174 -19.81 1.81 14.22
N SER A 175 -20.36 1.25 15.29
CA SER A 175 -19.76 0.11 15.99
C SER A 175 -19.80 -1.15 15.12
N HIS A 176 -20.86 -1.28 14.32
CA HIS A 176 -21.04 -2.29 13.30
C HIS A 176 -22.04 -1.79 12.24
N ARG A 177 -21.59 -1.61 10.98
CA ARG A 177 -22.39 -1.03 9.90
C ARG A 177 -23.33 -2.05 9.27
N GLY A 178 -22.87 -3.29 9.07
CA GLY A 178 -23.59 -4.33 8.35
C GLY A 178 -24.51 -5.19 9.22
N GLN A 179 -25.20 -6.09 8.57
CA GLN A 179 -26.13 -7.04 9.21
C GLN A 179 -25.85 -8.47 8.76
N LYS A 180 -26.27 -9.45 9.57
CA LYS A 180 -26.32 -10.85 9.14
C LYS A 180 -27.63 -11.07 8.39
N THR A 181 -27.59 -10.90 7.08
CA THR A 181 -28.80 -10.87 6.24
C THR A 181 -29.38 -12.25 5.94
N GLY A 182 -28.60 -13.32 6.13
CA GLY A 182 -28.98 -14.68 5.70
C GLY A 182 -29.02 -14.87 4.17
N VAL A 183 -28.55 -13.87 3.41
CA VAL A 183 -28.47 -13.95 1.95
C VAL A 183 -27.50 -15.04 1.53
N VAL A 184 -27.93 -15.90 0.61
CA VAL A 184 -27.13 -16.96 0.00
C VAL A 184 -26.98 -16.70 -1.49
N ILE A 185 -25.73 -16.47 -1.91
CA ILE A 185 -25.33 -16.38 -3.32
C ILE A 185 -24.84 -17.77 -3.72
N GLU A 186 -25.54 -18.42 -4.65
CA GLU A 186 -25.35 -19.84 -4.92
C GLU A 186 -25.23 -20.13 -6.41
N TYR A 187 -24.33 -21.07 -6.75
CA TYR A 187 -24.18 -21.60 -8.09
C TYR A 187 -25.49 -22.31 -8.51
N GLY A 188 -25.96 -21.94 -9.71
CA GLY A 188 -27.27 -22.41 -10.21
C GLY A 188 -28.49 -21.59 -9.75
N LYS A 189 -28.31 -20.62 -8.81
CA LYS A 189 -29.33 -19.66 -8.40
C LYS A 189 -29.06 -18.27 -8.98
N ASN A 190 -28.04 -17.58 -8.48
CA ASN A 190 -27.74 -16.19 -8.80
C ASN A 190 -26.25 -15.88 -8.92
N LEU A 191 -25.36 -16.81 -8.60
CA LEU A 191 -23.91 -16.63 -8.77
C LEU A 191 -23.54 -16.73 -10.25
N THR A 192 -22.94 -15.70 -10.81
CA THR A 192 -22.52 -15.63 -12.23
C THR A 192 -21.04 -15.76 -12.44
N ALA A 193 -20.23 -15.30 -11.48
CA ALA A 193 -18.77 -15.49 -11.47
C ALA A 193 -18.26 -15.55 -10.04
N MET A 194 -17.17 -16.31 -9.81
CA MET A 194 -16.50 -16.44 -8.53
C MET A 194 -14.99 -16.58 -8.75
N GLU A 195 -14.25 -15.85 -7.96
CA GLU A 195 -12.79 -15.98 -7.82
C GLU A 195 -12.46 -16.06 -6.33
N GLN A 196 -11.73 -17.09 -5.92
CA GLN A 196 -11.28 -17.25 -4.54
C GLN A 196 -9.77 -17.08 -4.51
N ASP A 197 -9.30 -16.15 -3.68
CA ASP A 197 -7.88 -15.89 -3.43
C ASP A 197 -7.54 -16.36 -2.01
N GLU A 198 -6.60 -17.29 -1.90
CA GLU A 198 -6.08 -17.80 -0.64
C GLU A 198 -4.63 -17.38 -0.48
N ASP A 199 -4.39 -16.42 0.41
CA ASP A 199 -3.07 -15.89 0.68
C ASP A 199 -2.66 -16.18 2.12
N ASN A 200 -1.64 -17.03 2.30
CA ASN A 200 -1.07 -17.36 3.60
C ASN A 200 0.09 -16.44 4.03
N SER A 201 0.32 -15.36 3.31
CA SER A 201 1.37 -14.39 3.66
C SER A 201 1.17 -13.77 5.05
N GLY A 202 -0.09 -13.64 5.49
CA GLY A 202 -0.49 -13.16 6.81
C GLY A 202 -0.60 -14.23 7.91
N VAL A 203 -0.29 -15.52 7.61
CA VAL A 203 -0.35 -16.60 8.60
C VAL A 203 0.99 -16.71 9.34
N TYR A 204 0.95 -16.76 10.67
CA TYR A 204 2.11 -16.85 11.53
C TYR A 204 2.00 -18.01 12.51
N THR A 205 3.15 -18.55 12.94
CA THR A 205 3.25 -19.62 13.95
C THR A 205 3.57 -19.09 15.33
N ALA A 206 4.04 -17.84 15.43
CA ALA A 206 4.39 -17.22 16.70
C ALA A 206 4.31 -15.68 16.61
N LEU A 207 4.10 -15.05 17.76
CA LEU A 207 4.20 -13.60 17.94
C LEU A 207 5.36 -13.30 18.89
N LEU A 208 6.28 -12.42 18.49
CA LEU A 208 7.31 -11.81 19.34
C LEU A 208 6.81 -10.41 19.71
N PRO A 209 6.24 -10.23 20.90
CA PRO A 209 5.82 -8.92 21.38
C PRO A 209 7.00 -8.22 22.04
N TYR A 210 7.13 -6.91 21.82
CA TYR A 210 8.03 -6.06 22.58
C TYR A 210 7.36 -4.73 22.87
N ALA A 211 7.89 -4.01 23.87
CA ALA A 211 7.51 -2.64 24.11
C ALA A 211 8.73 -1.85 24.59
N VAL A 212 8.80 -0.58 24.23
CA VAL A 212 9.87 0.35 24.60
C VAL A 212 9.27 1.44 25.47
N TYR A 213 9.91 1.73 26.59
CA TYR A 213 9.53 2.84 27.47
C TYR A 213 10.75 3.48 28.10
N THR A 214 10.64 4.74 28.49
CA THR A 214 11.68 5.43 29.25
C THR A 214 11.28 5.43 30.73
N PRO A 215 12.05 4.76 31.62
CA PRO A 215 11.80 4.81 33.06
C PRO A 215 11.87 6.24 33.60
N GLU A 216 11.09 6.54 34.62
CA GLU A 216 11.08 7.86 35.25
C GLU A 216 12.45 8.18 35.84
N GLY A 217 13.06 9.28 35.40
CA GLY A 217 14.42 9.70 35.79
C GLY A 217 15.57 9.03 35.03
N ALA A 218 15.30 8.24 34.00
CA ALA A 218 16.33 7.67 33.14
C ALA A 218 16.39 8.41 31.78
N ASP A 219 17.61 8.56 31.25
CA ASP A 219 17.85 9.15 29.92
C ASP A 219 17.87 8.10 28.78
N THR A 220 17.68 6.81 29.13
CA THR A 220 17.76 5.70 28.18
C THR A 220 16.46 4.94 28.11
N GLU A 221 16.05 4.58 26.88
CA GLU A 221 14.91 3.70 26.64
C GLU A 221 15.22 2.27 27.09
N THR A 222 14.23 1.61 27.66
CA THR A 222 14.29 0.21 28.05
C THR A 222 13.37 -0.58 27.14
N VAL A 223 13.90 -1.64 26.53
CA VAL A 223 13.14 -2.57 25.72
C VAL A 223 12.70 -3.74 26.61
N VAL A 224 11.41 -3.97 26.70
CA VAL A 224 10.82 -5.11 27.41
C VAL A 224 10.41 -6.17 26.39
N THR A 225 10.89 -7.40 26.59
CA THR A 225 10.47 -8.59 25.85
C THR A 225 10.02 -9.66 26.83
N LEU A 226 9.38 -10.72 26.33
CA LEU A 226 8.99 -11.84 27.19
C LEU A 226 10.16 -12.81 27.41
N PRO A 227 10.29 -13.46 28.59
CA PRO A 227 11.32 -14.49 28.83
C PRO A 227 11.24 -15.65 27.85
N GLU A 228 10.02 -16.06 27.44
CA GLU A 228 9.76 -17.06 26.42
C GLU A 228 10.03 -16.59 24.99
N VAL A 229 10.40 -15.33 24.82
CA VAL A 229 10.67 -14.61 23.56
C VAL A 229 9.44 -14.52 22.67
N THR A 230 8.76 -15.64 22.40
CA THR A 230 7.60 -15.68 21.49
C THR A 230 6.40 -16.37 22.15
N LEU A 231 5.20 -15.92 21.78
CA LEU A 231 3.94 -16.59 22.10
C LEU A 231 3.50 -17.44 20.91
N PRO A 232 3.12 -18.72 21.12
CA PRO A 232 2.71 -19.60 20.03
C PRO A 232 1.35 -19.18 19.45
N ILE A 233 1.24 -19.28 18.12
CA ILE A 233 -0.01 -19.14 17.38
C ILE A 233 -0.35 -20.51 16.81
N VAL A 234 -1.56 -21.00 17.12
CA VAL A 234 -2.02 -22.30 16.62
C VAL A 234 -2.38 -22.16 15.14
N THR A 235 -1.71 -22.94 14.31
CA THR A 235 -2.00 -23.03 12.87
C THR A 235 -1.70 -24.42 12.34
N SER A 236 -2.47 -24.88 11.35
CA SER A 236 -2.21 -26.06 10.55
C SER A 236 -1.84 -25.73 9.10
N GLU A 237 -1.85 -24.46 8.72
CA GLU A 237 -1.71 -24.01 7.33
C GLU A 237 -0.26 -23.87 6.88
N ILE A 238 0.65 -23.61 7.82
CA ILE A 238 2.07 -23.51 7.53
C ILE A 238 2.89 -24.37 8.48
N VAL A 239 3.88 -25.07 7.94
CA VAL A 239 4.79 -25.96 8.72
C VAL A 239 6.06 -25.22 9.14
N ARG A 240 6.50 -24.25 8.34
CA ARG A 240 7.71 -23.48 8.65
C ARG A 240 7.45 -22.47 9.75
N ALA A 241 8.43 -22.29 10.64
CA ALA A 241 8.38 -21.24 11.65
C ALA A 241 8.29 -19.85 10.97
N LYS A 242 7.29 -19.06 11.35
CA LYS A 242 7.07 -17.69 10.88
C LYS A 242 6.59 -16.83 12.03
N THR A 243 7.45 -15.94 12.49
CA THR A 243 7.21 -15.10 13.66
C THR A 243 6.80 -13.69 13.23
N LEU A 244 5.69 -13.20 13.76
CA LEU A 244 5.30 -11.80 13.70
C LEU A 244 6.03 -11.06 14.81
N ILE A 245 6.79 -10.01 14.47
CA ILE A 245 7.42 -9.12 15.43
C ILE A 245 6.54 -7.88 15.55
N MET A 246 6.10 -7.56 16.78
CA MET A 246 5.14 -6.49 16.97
C MET A 246 5.48 -5.59 18.17
N ASP A 247 5.45 -4.29 17.91
CA ASP A 247 5.60 -3.24 18.93
C ASP A 247 4.26 -2.97 19.63
N PHE A 248 4.29 -3.01 20.95
CA PHE A 248 3.13 -2.71 21.81
C PHE A 248 3.34 -1.43 22.64
N SER A 249 4.42 -0.67 22.39
CA SER A 249 4.79 0.52 23.19
C SER A 249 3.65 1.50 23.38
N ASP A 250 2.89 1.78 22.32
CA ASP A 250 1.76 2.73 22.35
C ASP A 250 0.52 2.25 23.13
N GLN A 251 0.52 0.98 23.54
CA GLN A 251 -0.55 0.44 24.38
C GLN A 251 -0.31 0.61 25.88
N PHE A 252 0.82 1.26 26.24
CA PHE A 252 1.22 1.49 27.62
C PHE A 252 1.46 2.98 27.89
N ASN A 253 1.04 3.41 29.07
CA ASN A 253 1.35 4.73 29.59
C ASN A 253 2.27 4.56 30.82
N GLY A 254 3.60 4.65 30.62
CA GLY A 254 4.59 4.51 31.69
C GLY A 254 5.28 3.14 31.71
N VAL A 255 5.57 2.63 32.91
CA VAL A 255 6.35 1.39 33.10
C VAL A 255 5.63 0.18 32.49
N VAL A 256 6.36 -0.56 31.65
CA VAL A 256 5.88 -1.80 31.03
C VAL A 256 6.41 -2.99 31.83
N THR A 257 5.52 -3.90 32.24
CA THR A 257 5.91 -5.18 32.85
C THR A 257 5.71 -6.32 31.85
N GLU A 258 6.46 -7.41 32.02
CA GLU A 258 6.33 -8.62 31.19
C GLU A 258 4.92 -9.21 31.22
N GLU A 259 4.26 -9.20 32.40
CA GLU A 259 2.88 -9.68 32.55
C GLU A 259 1.89 -8.84 31.77
N ALA A 260 2.05 -7.51 31.81
CA ALA A 260 1.18 -6.59 31.09
C ALA A 260 1.39 -6.72 29.57
N LEU A 261 2.63 -6.85 29.11
CA LEU A 261 2.97 -7.10 27.72
C LEU A 261 2.39 -8.43 27.23
N ARG A 262 2.53 -9.51 28.01
CA ARG A 262 1.97 -10.84 27.71
C ARG A 262 0.45 -10.80 27.62
N ALA A 263 -0.22 -10.10 28.53
CA ALA A 263 -1.68 -9.96 28.54
C ALA A 263 -2.18 -9.24 27.27
N LYS A 264 -1.52 -8.15 26.86
CA LYS A 264 -1.83 -7.42 25.62
C LYS A 264 -1.60 -8.27 24.38
N ALA A 265 -0.46 -8.94 24.30
CA ALA A 265 -0.11 -9.81 23.18
C ALA A 265 -1.09 -11.00 23.02
N ASN A 266 -1.48 -11.64 24.13
CA ASN A 266 -2.49 -12.71 24.11
C ASN A 266 -3.88 -12.19 23.68
N SER A 267 -4.24 -10.98 24.12
CA SER A 267 -5.49 -10.35 23.69
C SER A 267 -5.45 -10.06 22.18
N TYR A 268 -4.32 -9.61 21.66
CA TYR A 268 -4.12 -9.39 20.24
C TYR A 268 -4.23 -10.68 19.41
N ILE A 269 -3.57 -11.78 19.86
CA ILE A 269 -3.68 -13.10 19.20
C ILE A 269 -5.13 -13.58 19.16
N LYS A 270 -5.90 -13.37 20.25
CA LYS A 270 -7.31 -13.78 20.31
C LYS A 270 -8.22 -12.94 19.40
N ALA A 271 -7.90 -11.66 19.25
CA ALA A 271 -8.70 -10.72 18.45
C ALA A 271 -8.39 -10.82 16.95
N ASN A 272 -7.24 -11.36 16.56
CA ASN A 272 -6.78 -11.43 15.19
C ASN A 272 -6.51 -12.89 14.78
N PRO A 273 -7.02 -13.37 13.65
CA PRO A 273 -6.87 -14.74 13.18
C PRO A 273 -5.50 -14.98 12.54
N LEU A 274 -4.42 -14.73 13.28
CA LEU A 274 -3.03 -14.81 12.79
C LEU A 274 -2.59 -16.21 12.36
N GLY A 275 -3.30 -17.25 12.80
CA GLY A 275 -3.00 -18.65 12.52
C GLY A 275 -3.82 -19.28 11.39
N ALA A 276 -4.64 -18.51 10.72
CA ALA A 276 -5.52 -19.01 9.66
C ALA A 276 -5.53 -18.09 8.44
N THR A 277 -5.54 -18.67 7.26
CA THR A 277 -5.84 -17.97 6.02
C THR A 277 -7.32 -17.62 6.00
N ILE A 278 -7.61 -16.34 5.77
CA ILE A 278 -8.99 -15.92 5.50
C ILE A 278 -9.08 -15.68 4.00
N PRO A 279 -9.75 -16.59 3.27
CA PRO A 279 -9.87 -16.44 1.83
C PRO A 279 -10.66 -15.18 1.51
N THR A 280 -10.20 -14.43 0.53
CA THR A 280 -10.96 -13.37 -0.10
C THR A 280 -11.72 -13.98 -1.28
N VAL A 281 -13.04 -13.82 -1.29
CA VAL A 281 -13.89 -14.35 -2.38
C VAL A 281 -14.51 -13.18 -3.11
N LYS A 282 -14.15 -13.01 -4.38
CA LYS A 282 -14.77 -12.03 -5.28
C LYS A 282 -15.86 -12.71 -6.09
N VAL A 283 -17.05 -12.15 -6.07
CA VAL A 283 -18.19 -12.73 -6.78
C VAL A 283 -18.93 -11.68 -7.60
N SER A 284 -19.49 -12.13 -8.72
CA SER A 284 -20.55 -11.42 -9.45
C SER A 284 -21.82 -12.21 -9.34
N PHE A 285 -22.96 -11.54 -9.20
CA PHE A 285 -24.24 -12.19 -9.06
C PHE A 285 -25.38 -11.36 -9.66
N GLU A 286 -26.46 -12.03 -10.04
CA GLU A 286 -27.67 -11.36 -10.50
C GLU A 286 -28.57 -10.98 -9.31
N PRO A 287 -29.02 -9.70 -9.23
CA PRO A 287 -29.87 -9.21 -8.17
C PRO A 287 -31.33 -9.70 -8.36
N LEU A 288 -31.66 -10.87 -7.83
CA LEU A 288 -32.98 -11.48 -8.02
C LEU A 288 -34.14 -10.59 -7.54
N TRP A 289 -33.96 -9.79 -6.51
CA TRP A 289 -35.00 -8.87 -5.99
C TRP A 289 -35.42 -7.79 -7.00
N LYS A 290 -34.68 -7.57 -8.08
CA LYS A 290 -35.08 -6.67 -9.18
C LYS A 290 -36.01 -7.31 -10.18
N GLN A 291 -36.13 -8.63 -10.14
CA GLN A 291 -37.08 -9.36 -10.98
C GLN A 291 -38.46 -9.42 -10.30
N PRO A 292 -39.55 -9.11 -10.99
CA PRO A 292 -40.89 -9.05 -10.40
C PRO A 292 -41.29 -10.32 -9.64
N GLU A 293 -40.85 -11.49 -10.15
CA GLU A 293 -41.16 -12.82 -9.60
C GLU A 293 -40.46 -13.07 -8.25
N TYR A 294 -39.33 -12.38 -7.98
CA TYR A 294 -38.51 -12.58 -6.78
C TYR A 294 -38.43 -11.34 -5.88
N SER A 295 -39.22 -10.31 -6.18
CA SER A 295 -39.20 -9.03 -5.43
C SER A 295 -39.53 -9.19 -3.93
N ALA A 296 -40.25 -10.27 -3.56
CA ALA A 296 -40.57 -10.59 -2.17
C ALA A 296 -39.37 -11.14 -1.35
N LEU A 297 -38.28 -11.58 -2.01
CA LEU A 297 -37.16 -12.20 -1.31
C LEU A 297 -36.33 -11.22 -0.45
N LEU A 298 -36.40 -9.91 -0.73
CA LEU A 298 -35.68 -8.85 0.01
C LEU A 298 -34.17 -9.16 0.24
N GLU A 299 -33.60 -10.01 -0.60
CA GLU A 299 -32.19 -10.47 -0.47
C GLU A 299 -31.21 -9.38 -0.93
N ARG A 300 -31.22 -8.22 -0.28
CA ARG A 300 -30.29 -7.13 -0.58
C ARG A 300 -28.97 -7.34 0.13
N VAL A 301 -27.89 -6.89 -0.51
CA VAL A 301 -26.52 -6.98 -0.01
C VAL A 301 -25.95 -5.56 0.07
N ASN A 302 -25.41 -5.19 1.22
CA ASN A 302 -24.70 -3.94 1.44
C ASN A 302 -23.27 -4.19 1.90
N LEU A 303 -22.45 -3.15 1.83
CA LEU A 303 -21.11 -3.18 2.42
C LEU A 303 -21.20 -3.48 3.92
N CYS A 304 -20.29 -4.30 4.44
CA CYS A 304 -20.24 -4.82 5.80
C CYS A 304 -21.30 -5.89 6.15
N ASP A 305 -22.24 -6.20 5.28
CA ASP A 305 -23.17 -7.32 5.51
C ASP A 305 -22.43 -8.66 5.51
N THR A 306 -22.91 -9.60 6.33
CA THR A 306 -22.45 -10.99 6.27
C THR A 306 -23.36 -11.79 5.34
N VAL A 307 -22.79 -12.35 4.28
CA VAL A 307 -23.48 -13.19 3.28
C VAL A 307 -22.80 -14.55 3.17
N THR A 308 -23.54 -15.53 2.63
CA THR A 308 -23.02 -16.89 2.40
C THR A 308 -22.87 -17.15 0.90
N ILE A 309 -21.70 -17.59 0.48
CA ILE A 309 -21.44 -18.04 -0.90
C ILE A 309 -21.43 -19.56 -0.91
N ARG A 310 -22.14 -20.15 -1.87
CA ARG A 310 -22.17 -21.61 -2.09
C ARG A 310 -21.86 -21.96 -3.54
N HIS A 311 -20.91 -22.83 -3.71
CA HIS A 311 -20.61 -23.43 -5.01
C HIS A 311 -20.41 -24.94 -4.84
N SER A 312 -21.47 -25.70 -5.09
CA SER A 312 -21.51 -27.16 -4.80
C SER A 312 -20.46 -27.94 -5.56
N LEU A 313 -20.19 -27.59 -6.84
CA LEU A 313 -19.19 -28.30 -7.66
C LEU A 313 -17.73 -28.06 -7.23
N LEU A 314 -17.44 -26.91 -6.63
CA LEU A 314 -16.11 -26.58 -6.11
C LEU A 314 -15.96 -26.89 -4.62
N GLY A 315 -17.03 -27.37 -3.97
CA GLY A 315 -17.04 -27.64 -2.53
C GLY A 315 -16.93 -26.38 -1.67
N VAL A 316 -17.21 -25.21 -2.23
CA VAL A 316 -17.12 -23.92 -1.52
C VAL A 316 -18.41 -23.63 -0.77
N SER A 317 -18.31 -23.39 0.53
CA SER A 317 -19.38 -22.85 1.38
C SER A 317 -18.76 -21.90 2.40
N VAL A 318 -18.72 -20.61 2.07
CA VAL A 318 -18.06 -19.57 2.88
C VAL A 318 -19.12 -18.55 3.30
N SER A 319 -19.16 -18.25 4.60
CA SER A 319 -19.93 -17.13 5.13
C SER A 319 -18.95 -16.05 5.59
N ALA A 320 -18.98 -14.89 4.95
CA ALA A 320 -18.02 -13.83 5.20
C ALA A 320 -18.67 -12.45 5.04
N MET A 321 -17.98 -11.43 5.55
CA MET A 321 -18.40 -10.03 5.46
C MET A 321 -18.08 -9.49 4.06
N VAL A 322 -18.97 -8.67 3.52
CA VAL A 322 -18.74 -7.88 2.31
C VAL A 322 -17.79 -6.73 2.64
N ILE A 323 -16.60 -6.77 2.07
CA ILE A 323 -15.52 -5.80 2.33
C ILE A 323 -15.33 -4.78 1.20
N GLU A 324 -15.82 -5.09 0.02
CA GLU A 324 -15.78 -4.21 -1.15
C GLU A 324 -17.03 -4.43 -2.01
N THR A 325 -17.52 -3.36 -2.57
CA THR A 325 -18.59 -3.40 -3.58
C THR A 325 -18.16 -2.59 -4.79
N VAL A 326 -18.41 -3.12 -5.99
CA VAL A 326 -18.31 -2.40 -7.26
C VAL A 326 -19.70 -2.34 -7.88
N TYR A 327 -20.27 -1.15 -7.97
CA TYR A 327 -21.62 -0.92 -8.41
C TYR A 327 -21.68 -0.19 -9.76
N ASP A 328 -22.40 -0.75 -10.71
CA ASP A 328 -22.68 -0.09 -11.99
C ASP A 328 -23.89 0.85 -11.81
N THR A 329 -23.61 2.14 -11.75
CA THR A 329 -24.62 3.19 -11.57
C THR A 329 -25.64 3.23 -12.73
N LEU A 330 -25.20 2.95 -13.98
CA LEU A 330 -26.11 2.98 -15.14
C LEU A 330 -27.05 1.79 -15.16
N ALA A 331 -26.51 0.59 -14.94
CA ALA A 331 -27.28 -0.65 -14.89
C ALA A 331 -28.01 -0.84 -13.55
N GLU A 332 -27.67 -0.03 -12.55
CA GLU A 332 -28.17 -0.09 -11.17
C GLU A 332 -28.01 -1.49 -10.55
N ARG A 333 -26.85 -2.12 -10.71
CA ARG A 333 -26.55 -3.44 -10.17
C ARG A 333 -25.10 -3.56 -9.73
N TYR A 334 -24.84 -4.52 -8.84
CA TYR A 334 -23.46 -4.86 -8.51
C TYR A 334 -22.76 -5.52 -9.69
N LYS A 335 -21.58 -5.03 -10.03
CA LYS A 335 -20.67 -5.69 -10.97
C LYS A 335 -19.91 -6.82 -10.27
N SER A 336 -19.46 -6.56 -9.05
CA SER A 336 -18.85 -7.54 -8.16
C SER A 336 -18.94 -7.10 -6.71
N ILE A 337 -18.83 -8.07 -5.80
CA ILE A 337 -18.58 -7.85 -4.38
C ILE A 337 -17.39 -8.71 -3.95
N SER A 338 -16.60 -8.24 -3.01
CA SER A 338 -15.51 -9.01 -2.38
C SER A 338 -15.88 -9.29 -0.94
N LEU A 339 -15.67 -10.54 -0.52
CA LEU A 339 -15.96 -11.02 0.82
C LEU A 339 -14.67 -11.49 1.48
N GLY A 340 -14.57 -11.33 2.80
CA GLY A 340 -13.39 -11.76 3.55
C GLY A 340 -13.08 -10.82 4.71
N GLN A 341 -11.80 -10.79 5.12
CA GLN A 341 -11.27 -9.71 5.93
C GLN A 341 -10.66 -8.66 5.01
N SER A 342 -10.92 -7.38 5.29
CA SER A 342 -10.32 -6.27 4.55
C SER A 342 -8.80 -6.32 4.68
N LYS A 343 -8.09 -6.54 3.56
CA LYS A 343 -6.63 -6.42 3.49
C LYS A 343 -6.19 -4.95 3.45
N SER A 344 -7.03 -4.07 2.95
CA SER A 344 -6.82 -2.62 2.95
C SER A 344 -7.72 -1.98 3.98
N SER A 345 -7.24 -1.84 5.21
CA SER A 345 -7.81 -0.80 6.05
C SER A 345 -7.20 0.54 5.61
N MET A 346 -7.93 1.65 5.78
CA MET A 346 -7.35 3.00 5.73
C MET A 346 -6.03 3.10 6.52
N ILE A 347 -5.88 2.23 7.52
CA ILE A 347 -4.69 2.04 8.34
C ILE A 347 -3.54 1.42 7.52
N THR A 348 -3.77 0.44 6.64
CA THR A 348 -2.68 -0.26 5.95
C THR A 348 -2.08 0.57 4.82
N THR A 349 -2.90 1.24 4.02
CA THR A 349 -2.41 2.02 2.87
C THR A 349 -1.75 3.35 3.29
N ILE A 350 -2.26 4.00 4.34
CA ILE A 350 -1.67 5.25 4.86
C ILE A 350 -0.57 4.92 5.89
N SER A 351 -0.67 3.81 6.66
CA SER A 351 0.39 3.44 7.61
C SER A 351 1.64 2.89 6.93
N GLU A 352 1.56 2.29 5.76
CA GLU A 352 2.77 1.97 4.96
C GLU A 352 3.48 3.23 4.47
N VAL A 353 2.74 4.23 4.01
CA VAL A 353 3.29 5.55 3.65
C VAL A 353 3.69 6.32 4.91
N GLN A 354 2.85 6.35 5.95
CA GLN A 354 3.10 7.08 7.19
C GLN A 354 4.19 6.41 8.03
N SER A 355 4.27 5.07 8.11
CA SER A 355 5.39 4.40 8.79
C SER A 355 6.73 4.65 8.10
N THR A 356 6.71 4.92 6.79
CA THR A 356 7.90 5.35 6.05
C THR A 356 8.20 6.82 6.35
N VAL A 357 7.19 7.68 6.44
CA VAL A 357 7.34 9.10 6.84
C VAL A 357 7.70 9.21 8.32
N ASP A 358 7.04 8.48 9.22
CA ASP A 358 7.32 8.49 10.66
C ASP A 358 8.69 7.87 10.99
N LYS A 359 9.15 6.88 10.22
CA LYS A 359 10.54 6.40 10.30
C LYS A 359 11.54 7.46 9.81
N VAL A 360 11.22 8.21 8.77
CA VAL A 360 12.01 9.35 8.32
C VAL A 360 11.95 10.48 9.36
N GLU A 361 10.78 10.82 9.89
CA GLU A 361 10.63 11.85 10.92
C GLU A 361 11.24 11.45 12.26
N SER A 362 11.12 10.19 12.70
CA SER A 362 11.80 9.71 13.91
C SER A 362 13.32 9.67 13.73
N THR A 363 13.81 9.40 12.55
CA THR A 363 15.24 9.48 12.22
C THR A 363 15.69 10.94 12.17
N VAL A 364 14.92 11.84 11.55
CA VAL A 364 15.22 13.28 11.51
C VAL A 364 15.05 13.92 12.89
N GLY A 365 14.08 13.49 13.71
CA GLY A 365 13.88 13.95 15.10
C GLY A 365 14.93 13.45 16.08
N ARG A 366 15.61 12.32 15.82
CA ARG A 366 16.72 11.80 16.63
C ARG A 366 17.99 12.63 16.51
N PHE A 367 18.28 13.20 15.34
CA PHE A 367 19.47 14.04 15.15
C PHE A 367 19.50 15.29 16.05
N PRO A 368 18.42 16.09 16.17
CA PRO A 368 18.38 17.19 17.14
C PRO A 368 18.55 16.75 18.59
N LYS A 369 17.97 15.59 18.97
CA LYS A 369 18.07 15.04 20.33
C LYS A 369 19.50 14.57 20.65
N LEU A 370 20.16 13.86 19.75
CA LEU A 370 21.56 13.44 19.89
C LEU A 370 22.50 14.65 20.00
N LEU A 371 22.30 15.65 19.14
CA LEU A 371 23.05 16.89 19.19
C LEU A 371 22.80 17.66 20.50
N GLN A 372 21.54 17.73 20.95
CA GLN A 372 21.15 18.39 22.20
C GLN A 372 21.73 17.68 23.43
N THR A 373 21.74 16.34 23.42
CA THR A 373 22.38 15.51 24.45
C THR A 373 23.90 15.73 24.47
N ALA A 374 24.55 15.77 23.31
CA ALA A 374 25.96 16.04 23.20
C ALA A 374 26.32 17.46 23.67
N ILE A 375 25.51 18.47 23.32
CA ILE A 375 25.66 19.85 23.82
C ILE A 375 25.49 19.90 25.33
N GLY A 376 24.45 19.21 25.88
CA GLY A 376 24.20 19.15 27.33
C GLY A 376 25.37 18.51 28.08
N LYS A 377 25.90 17.39 27.57
CA LYS A 377 27.08 16.71 28.13
C LYS A 377 28.35 17.58 28.08
N ALA A 378 28.63 18.21 26.93
CA ALA A 378 29.75 19.13 26.79
C ALA A 378 29.62 20.34 27.72
N THR A 379 28.44 20.93 27.80
CA THR A 379 28.13 22.04 28.73
C THR A 379 28.34 21.61 30.17
N GLY A 380 27.84 20.44 30.59
CA GLY A 380 28.02 19.90 31.94
C GLY A 380 29.49 19.67 32.29
N LEU A 381 30.27 19.12 31.35
CA LEU A 381 31.72 18.94 31.52
C LEU A 381 32.47 20.27 31.66
N ILE A 382 32.13 21.26 30.82
CA ILE A 382 32.83 22.57 30.83
C ILE A 382 32.42 23.40 32.06
N THR A 383 31.13 23.45 32.41
CA THR A 383 30.63 24.28 33.51
C THR A 383 30.68 23.59 34.87
N GLY A 384 30.70 22.26 34.91
CA GLY A 384 30.75 21.46 36.13
C GLY A 384 32.17 21.29 36.71
N GLN A 385 33.20 21.64 35.97
CA GLN A 385 34.61 21.59 36.47
C GLN A 385 34.97 22.91 37.13
N SER A 386 35.16 22.89 38.44
CA SER A 386 35.73 24.00 39.19
C SER A 386 37.15 23.65 39.63
N GLY A 387 38.10 24.31 39.05
CA GLY A 387 39.52 24.10 39.32
C GLY A 387 40.32 23.81 38.06
N GLY A 388 41.59 23.92 38.13
CA GLY A 388 42.53 23.78 37.01
C GLY A 388 43.58 24.88 37.07
N TYR A 389 44.73 24.58 36.57
CA TYR A 389 45.87 25.50 36.58
C TYR A 389 46.10 26.00 35.17
N VAL A 390 46.00 27.32 34.98
CA VAL A 390 46.28 27.96 33.69
C VAL A 390 47.73 28.42 33.73
N VAL A 391 48.55 27.90 32.83
CA VAL A 391 49.99 28.21 32.73
C VAL A 391 50.24 28.83 31.36
N ILE A 392 50.84 30.02 31.37
CA ILE A 392 51.39 30.63 30.16
C ILE A 392 52.88 30.25 30.14
N HIS A 393 53.25 29.37 29.22
CA HIS A 393 54.55 28.86 29.08
C HIS A 393 55.40 29.83 28.22
N THR A 394 56.54 30.23 28.75
CA THR A 394 57.42 31.24 28.13
C THR A 394 58.75 30.63 27.80
N THR A 395 59.43 31.14 26.79
CA THR A 395 60.82 30.76 26.46
C THR A 395 61.79 31.24 27.50
N GLU A 396 62.84 30.44 27.83
CA GLU A 396 63.87 30.79 28.77
C GLU A 396 64.73 31.96 28.30
N GLU A 397 64.89 32.13 26.96
CA GLU A 397 65.83 33.13 26.40
C GLU A 397 65.27 34.56 26.45
N ASN A 398 64.00 34.80 26.31
CA ASN A 398 63.40 36.14 26.17
C ASN A 398 62.13 36.38 26.92
N GLY A 399 61.62 35.37 27.65
CA GLY A 399 60.34 35.44 28.40
C GLY A 399 59.06 35.59 27.52
N GLN A 400 59.19 35.34 26.24
CA GLN A 400 58.01 35.41 25.32
C GLN A 400 57.11 34.23 25.51
N PRO A 401 55.82 34.45 25.67
CA PRO A 401 54.85 33.36 25.76
C PRO A 401 54.74 32.66 24.40
N TYR A 402 54.77 31.32 24.39
CA TYR A 402 54.59 30.51 23.16
C TYR A 402 53.50 29.49 23.23
N GLU A 403 52.96 29.19 24.44
CA GLU A 403 51.79 28.31 24.57
C GLU A 403 50.97 28.62 25.82
N LEU A 404 49.71 28.23 25.78
CA LEU A 404 48.78 28.25 26.89
C LEU A 404 48.42 26.80 27.26
N LEU A 405 48.58 26.47 28.54
CA LEU A 405 48.26 25.17 29.11
C LEU A 405 47.11 25.32 30.11
N ILE A 406 46.20 24.34 30.14
CA ILE A 406 45.22 24.13 31.20
C ILE A 406 45.47 22.74 31.75
N LEU A 407 45.87 22.66 33.02
CA LEU A 407 46.39 21.48 33.69
C LEU A 407 45.45 21.07 34.83
N ASP A 408 45.37 19.77 35.15
CA ASP A 408 44.70 19.24 36.32
C ASP A 408 45.60 19.21 37.58
N ALA A 409 46.88 19.56 37.45
CA ALA A 409 47.86 19.67 38.52
C ALA A 409 48.64 21.01 38.47
N PRO A 410 49.24 21.47 39.61
CA PRO A 410 50.01 22.73 39.63
C PRO A 410 51.30 22.71 38.82
N SER A 411 51.86 21.52 38.56
CA SER A 411 53.07 21.30 37.80
C SER A 411 52.78 20.65 36.48
N ILE A 412 53.52 21.03 35.44
CA ILE A 412 53.43 20.41 34.10
C ILE A 412 53.79 18.92 34.15
N ASP A 413 54.81 18.58 35.00
CA ASP A 413 55.30 17.21 35.10
C ASP A 413 54.32 16.27 35.83
N ASP A 414 53.48 16.82 36.72
CA ASP A 414 52.50 16.06 37.51
C ASP A 414 51.11 16.01 36.84
N ALA A 415 50.88 16.83 35.82
CA ALA A 415 49.60 16.90 35.12
C ALA A 415 49.37 15.69 34.24
N VAL A 416 48.19 15.09 34.37
CA VAL A 416 47.68 13.95 33.57
C VAL A 416 46.80 14.45 32.44
N ASN A 417 45.86 15.34 32.75
CA ASN A 417 44.95 15.92 31.77
C ASN A 417 45.44 17.31 31.37
N VAL A 418 45.81 17.48 30.10
CA VAL A 418 46.43 18.69 29.58
C VAL A 418 45.72 19.20 28.33
N TRP A 419 45.16 20.41 28.41
CA TRP A 419 44.86 21.20 27.23
C TRP A 419 46.10 22.04 26.85
N ARG A 420 46.48 21.97 25.59
CA ARG A 420 47.62 22.71 25.07
C ARG A 420 47.22 23.52 23.84
N TRP A 421 47.48 24.81 23.85
CA TRP A 421 47.22 25.71 22.74
C TRP A 421 48.48 26.49 22.38
N ASN A 422 48.95 26.30 21.15
CA ASN A 422 50.12 26.97 20.60
C ASN A 422 49.96 27.21 19.09
N VAL A 423 51.03 27.63 18.39
CA VAL A 423 51.02 27.88 16.94
C VAL A 423 50.72 26.64 16.10
N GLY A 424 50.89 25.44 16.62
CA GLY A 424 50.58 24.17 15.96
C GLY A 424 49.13 23.76 16.10
N GLY A 425 48.34 24.39 17.00
CA GLY A 425 46.95 24.07 17.21
C GLY A 425 46.51 24.05 18.66
N LEU A 426 45.29 23.51 18.88
CA LEU A 426 44.70 23.25 20.19
C LEU A 426 44.49 21.74 20.33
N GLY A 427 45.01 21.14 21.43
CA GLY A 427 44.86 19.71 21.66
C GLY A 427 44.65 19.37 23.13
N PHE A 428 44.07 18.20 23.38
CA PHE A 428 43.82 17.62 24.69
C PHE A 428 44.51 16.25 24.80
N SER A 429 45.21 16.01 25.89
CA SER A 429 45.86 14.75 26.22
C SER A 429 45.44 14.27 27.60
N HIS A 430 45.17 12.98 27.74
CA HIS A 430 45.00 12.29 29.03
C HIS A 430 46.30 11.71 29.60
N ASN A 431 47.43 11.87 28.91
CA ASN A 431 48.69 11.25 29.23
C ASN A 431 49.81 12.29 29.51
N GLY A 432 49.41 13.46 30.02
CA GLY A 432 50.35 14.53 30.37
C GLY A 432 50.82 15.38 29.19
N TYR A 433 51.77 16.28 29.48
CA TYR A 433 52.23 17.29 28.54
C TYR A 433 52.88 16.72 27.26
N ASN A 434 53.56 15.59 27.36
CA ASN A 434 54.23 14.92 26.24
C ASN A 434 53.42 13.75 25.65
N GLY A 435 52.22 13.47 26.18
CA GLY A 435 51.38 12.35 25.74
C GLY A 435 50.77 12.58 24.37
N PRO A 436 50.12 11.55 23.81
CA PRO A 436 49.38 11.73 22.58
C PRO A 436 48.21 12.70 22.79
N TYR A 437 47.96 13.56 21.79
CA TYR A 437 46.84 14.50 21.77
C TYR A 437 45.70 13.88 20.96
N GLU A 438 44.82 13.13 21.64
CA GLU A 438 43.76 12.32 21.04
C GLU A 438 42.57 13.15 20.55
N THR A 439 42.45 14.38 21.09
CA THR A 439 41.49 15.38 20.59
C THR A 439 42.29 16.63 20.24
N ALA A 440 42.24 17.03 18.97
CA ALA A 440 43.02 18.19 18.52
C ALA A 440 42.38 18.89 17.31
N ILE A 441 42.62 20.20 17.22
CA ILE A 441 42.45 21.02 16.02
C ILE A 441 43.81 21.57 15.67
N THR A 442 44.39 21.15 14.56
CA THR A 442 45.74 21.52 14.15
C THR A 442 45.74 22.75 13.26
N ALA A 443 46.89 23.45 13.21
CA ALA A 443 47.00 24.68 12.42
C ALA A 443 46.89 24.47 10.90
N ASP A 444 47.13 23.26 10.42
CA ASP A 444 46.90 22.86 9.02
C ASP A 444 45.40 22.46 8.72
N GLY A 445 44.51 22.58 9.72
CA GLY A 445 43.08 22.41 9.56
C GLY A 445 42.59 20.99 9.79
N GLN A 446 43.38 20.08 10.37
CA GLN A 446 42.93 18.74 10.73
C GLN A 446 42.17 18.76 12.06
N ILE A 447 41.10 17.95 12.16
CA ILE A 447 40.40 17.67 13.42
C ILE A 447 40.64 16.21 13.76
N VAL A 448 41.31 15.94 14.88
CA VAL A 448 41.53 14.61 15.43
C VAL A 448 40.58 14.45 16.62
N ALA A 449 39.69 13.49 16.54
CA ALA A 449 38.75 13.17 17.60
C ALA A 449 38.18 11.76 17.39
N ASP A 450 37.91 11.03 18.46
CA ASP A 450 37.26 9.71 18.41
C ASP A 450 35.80 9.83 18.05
N PHE A 451 35.20 10.99 18.33
CA PHE A 451 33.79 11.21 18.11
C PHE A 451 33.47 12.65 17.72
N ILE A 452 32.83 12.86 16.58
CA ILE A 452 32.36 14.17 16.12
C ILE A 452 30.83 14.15 16.02
N THR A 453 30.14 14.97 16.84
CA THR A 453 28.70 15.19 16.73
C THR A 453 28.42 16.47 15.93
N SER A 454 27.78 16.36 14.80
CA SER A 454 27.40 17.48 13.93
C SER A 454 25.95 17.39 13.51
N GLY A 455 25.22 18.50 13.45
CA GLY A 455 23.86 18.58 12.92
C GLY A 455 23.81 18.41 11.40
N SER A 456 24.79 18.97 10.69
CA SER A 456 25.01 18.77 9.26
C SER A 456 26.51 18.91 8.94
N LEU A 457 27.00 18.08 8.04
CA LEU A 457 28.35 18.14 7.53
C LEU A 457 28.31 18.58 6.06
N VAL A 458 28.89 19.74 5.74
CA VAL A 458 29.05 20.21 4.36
C VAL A 458 30.52 20.05 4.00
N ALA A 459 30.82 19.15 3.07
CA ALA A 459 32.15 18.86 2.60
C ALA A 459 32.17 18.63 1.10
N ASN A 460 33.24 19.15 0.42
CA ASN A 460 33.42 18.89 -1.01
C ASN A 460 33.87 17.45 -1.29
N ILE A 461 34.60 16.85 -0.35
CA ILE A 461 35.11 15.48 -0.44
C ILE A 461 35.09 14.87 0.96
N ILE A 462 34.49 13.68 1.09
CA ILE A 462 34.55 12.85 2.29
C ILE A 462 35.44 11.65 1.94
N LYS A 463 36.54 11.43 2.68
CA LYS A 463 37.34 10.22 2.62
C LYS A 463 37.12 9.46 3.91
N ALA A 464 36.50 8.31 3.84
CA ALA A 464 36.21 7.42 4.96
C ALA A 464 36.40 5.98 4.50
N GLY A 465 36.65 5.04 5.39
CA GLY A 465 36.60 3.62 5.06
C GLY A 465 35.16 3.20 4.84
N VAL A 466 34.30 3.41 5.84
CA VAL A 466 32.89 3.05 5.78
C VAL A 466 32.04 4.21 6.30
N ILE A 467 30.97 4.52 5.58
CA ILE A 467 29.86 5.37 6.04
C ILE A 467 28.71 4.43 6.32
N GLN A 468 28.19 4.40 7.55
CA GLN A 468 27.13 3.47 7.93
C GLN A 468 26.03 4.12 8.77
N SER A 469 24.83 3.52 8.73
CA SER A 469 23.76 3.86 9.67
C SER A 469 24.11 3.43 11.08
N GLN A 470 23.49 4.03 12.08
CA GLN A 470 23.79 3.76 13.49
C GLN A 470 23.57 2.28 13.88
N ASP A 471 22.60 1.59 13.23
CA ASP A 471 22.30 0.19 13.43
C ASP A 471 23.14 -0.76 12.54
N GLY A 472 24.05 -0.22 11.72
CA GLY A 472 24.88 -0.96 10.79
C GLY A 472 24.13 -1.61 9.63
N SER A 473 22.83 -1.38 9.50
CA SER A 473 21.99 -2.05 8.50
C SER A 473 22.13 -1.47 7.10
N SER A 474 22.62 -0.25 6.98
CA SER A 474 22.91 0.41 5.71
C SER A 474 24.33 0.99 5.78
N TRP A 475 25.13 0.73 4.77
CA TRP A 475 26.51 1.18 4.75
C TRP A 475 27.03 1.35 3.33
N TRP A 476 28.05 2.17 3.21
CA TRP A 476 28.81 2.41 1.99
C TRP A 476 30.29 2.30 2.33
N ASP A 477 30.93 1.28 1.82
CA ASP A 477 32.39 1.14 1.88
C ASP A 477 33.00 1.92 0.71
N LEU A 478 33.68 2.99 1.03
CA LEU A 478 34.28 3.86 0.03
C LEU A 478 35.60 3.31 -0.52
N GLU A 479 36.16 2.25 0.09
CA GLU A 479 37.37 1.60 -0.37
C GLU A 479 37.05 0.51 -1.42
N SER A 480 36.05 -0.35 -1.13
CA SER A 480 35.60 -1.38 -2.06
C SER A 480 34.56 -0.89 -3.07
N GLY A 481 33.88 0.23 -2.76
CA GLY A 481 32.74 0.76 -3.54
C GLY A 481 31.43 0.04 -3.28
N GLU A 482 31.39 -0.92 -2.35
CA GLU A 482 30.17 -1.65 -2.02
C GLU A 482 29.17 -0.78 -1.24
N VAL A 483 27.90 -0.85 -1.63
CA VAL A 483 26.79 -0.10 -1.01
C VAL A 483 25.68 -1.05 -0.62
N VAL A 484 25.27 -1.04 0.64
CA VAL A 484 24.12 -1.76 1.16
C VAL A 484 23.15 -0.75 1.76
N LEU A 485 21.97 -0.65 1.18
CA LEU A 485 20.89 0.23 1.66
C LEU A 485 19.69 -0.63 1.99
N ARG A 486 19.32 -0.70 3.26
CA ARG A 486 18.24 -1.58 3.75
C ARG A 486 16.86 -1.30 3.11
N ALA A 487 16.60 -0.09 2.67
CA ALA A 487 15.33 0.34 2.09
C ALA A 487 15.31 0.34 0.55
N TYR A 488 16.42 -0.02 -0.11
CA TYR A 488 16.54 -0.03 -1.56
C TYR A 488 17.01 -1.39 -2.04
N ALA A 489 16.49 -1.83 -3.18
CA ALA A 489 16.96 -3.05 -3.82
C ALA A 489 18.46 -2.95 -4.09
N THR A 490 19.21 -4.00 -3.77
CA THR A 490 20.64 -4.08 -4.10
C THR A 490 20.83 -4.09 -5.61
N SER A 491 22.02 -3.74 -6.09
CA SER A 491 22.34 -3.82 -7.52
C SER A 491 22.04 -5.21 -8.10
N LYS A 492 22.21 -6.27 -7.31
CA LYS A 492 21.89 -7.64 -7.70
C LYS A 492 20.38 -7.83 -7.89
N GLU A 493 19.54 -7.37 -6.98
CA GLU A 493 18.09 -7.44 -7.11
C GLU A 493 17.57 -6.58 -8.26
N VAL A 494 18.17 -5.41 -8.50
CA VAL A 494 17.86 -4.56 -9.67
C VAL A 494 18.25 -5.28 -10.96
N THR A 495 19.40 -5.96 -11.00
CA THR A 495 19.82 -6.77 -12.17
C THR A 495 18.87 -7.94 -12.36
N GLU A 496 18.50 -8.68 -11.31
CA GLU A 496 17.54 -9.80 -11.39
C GLU A 496 16.15 -9.33 -11.87
N VAL A 497 15.69 -8.15 -11.44
CA VAL A 497 14.43 -7.55 -11.92
C VAL A 497 14.59 -7.10 -13.37
N SER A 498 15.69 -6.49 -13.74
CA SER A 498 15.98 -6.09 -15.12
C SER A 498 16.03 -7.29 -16.06
N ASP A 499 16.71 -8.38 -15.66
CA ASP A 499 16.78 -9.62 -16.43
C ASP A 499 15.40 -10.27 -16.59
N ARG A 500 14.56 -10.23 -15.52
CA ARG A 500 13.18 -10.69 -15.58
C ARG A 500 12.31 -9.82 -16.48
N ILE A 501 12.50 -8.51 -16.48
CA ILE A 501 11.80 -7.58 -17.38
C ILE A 501 12.23 -7.87 -18.82
N THR A 502 13.51 -8.01 -19.09
CA THR A 502 14.02 -8.38 -20.41
C THR A 502 13.45 -9.72 -20.87
N THR A 503 13.37 -10.71 -19.98
CA THR A 503 12.76 -12.01 -20.29
C THR A 503 11.27 -11.90 -20.58
N ILE A 504 10.54 -11.02 -19.87
CA ILE A 504 9.11 -10.75 -20.13
C ILE A 504 8.92 -9.98 -21.44
N GLU A 505 9.79 -9.04 -21.75
CA GLU A 505 9.78 -8.32 -23.03
C GLU A 505 10.14 -9.22 -24.21
N GLU A 506 11.00 -10.23 -24.01
CA GLU A 506 11.33 -11.27 -24.97
C GLU A 506 10.23 -12.32 -25.12
N GLN A 507 9.40 -12.56 -24.11
CA GLN A 507 8.16 -13.32 -24.22
C GLN A 507 7.11 -12.48 -24.97
N LYS A 508 7.26 -12.42 -26.29
CA LYS A 508 6.27 -11.78 -27.17
C LYS A 508 4.90 -12.39 -26.89
N MET A 509 3.97 -11.60 -26.36
CA MET A 509 2.57 -12.02 -26.27
C MET A 509 2.02 -12.16 -27.68
N LEU A 510 2.02 -13.38 -28.18
CA LEU A 510 1.46 -13.69 -29.49
C LEU A 510 -0.04 -13.95 -29.34
N ARG A 511 -0.81 -13.39 -30.23
CA ARG A 511 -2.26 -13.62 -30.32
C ARG A 511 -2.61 -14.11 -31.71
N LEU A 512 -3.20 -15.29 -31.81
CA LEU A 512 -3.69 -15.84 -33.08
C LEU A 512 -5.20 -15.61 -33.21
N VAL A 513 -5.64 -15.18 -34.37
CA VAL A 513 -7.05 -14.96 -34.71
C VAL A 513 -7.35 -15.69 -36.03
N ILE A 514 -8.43 -16.46 -36.06
CA ILE A 514 -8.90 -17.13 -37.28
C ILE A 514 -9.99 -16.26 -37.93
N ILE A 515 -9.80 -15.93 -39.18
CA ILE A 515 -10.72 -15.15 -40.01
C ILE A 515 -11.34 -16.07 -41.08
N SER A 516 -12.65 -16.09 -41.15
CA SER A 516 -13.37 -16.82 -42.22
C SER A 516 -13.85 -15.87 -43.30
N SER A 517 -13.55 -16.18 -44.57
CA SER A 517 -13.91 -15.34 -45.72
C SER A 517 -15.45 -15.29 -45.97
N ASN A 518 -16.16 -16.34 -45.64
CA ASN A 518 -17.61 -16.48 -45.91
C ASN A 518 -18.43 -16.72 -44.65
N GLY A 519 -17.89 -16.34 -43.47
CA GLY A 519 -18.52 -16.55 -42.19
C GLY A 519 -18.43 -18.01 -41.71
N ASN A 520 -19.20 -18.36 -40.70
CA ASN A 520 -19.17 -19.66 -40.00
C ASN A 520 -20.51 -20.39 -39.98
N ILE A 521 -21.52 -19.88 -40.70
CA ILE A 521 -22.84 -20.50 -40.84
C ILE A 521 -23.16 -20.66 -42.31
N PHE A 522 -23.38 -21.90 -42.75
CA PHE A 522 -23.67 -22.23 -44.14
C PHE A 522 -25.06 -22.90 -44.24
N LYS A 523 -25.81 -22.58 -45.29
CA LYS A 523 -27.11 -23.14 -45.55
C LYS A 523 -27.10 -24.05 -46.78
N ASN A 524 -27.99 -25.04 -46.80
CA ASN A 524 -28.19 -25.95 -47.97
C ASN A 524 -26.98 -26.77 -48.39
N GLY A 525 -26.08 -27.12 -47.47
CA GLY A 525 -24.96 -28.00 -47.77
C GLY A 525 -23.84 -27.38 -48.60
N ASN A 526 -23.96 -26.12 -49.00
CA ASN A 526 -22.91 -25.43 -49.80
C ASN A 526 -21.88 -24.76 -48.87
N VAL A 527 -20.98 -25.58 -48.35
CA VAL A 527 -19.88 -25.12 -47.49
C VAL A 527 -18.69 -24.84 -48.36
N LYS A 528 -18.26 -23.59 -48.42
CA LYS A 528 -17.00 -23.18 -49.02
C LYS A 528 -16.53 -21.88 -48.37
N THR A 529 -15.50 -21.95 -47.56
CA THR A 529 -14.87 -20.78 -46.92
C THR A 529 -13.36 -20.97 -46.85
N LEU A 530 -12.63 -19.87 -46.83
CA LEU A 530 -11.21 -19.83 -46.52
C LEU A 530 -11.08 -19.40 -45.05
N LEU A 531 -10.47 -20.24 -44.22
CA LEU A 531 -10.02 -19.86 -42.87
C LEU A 531 -8.58 -19.40 -42.99
N SER A 532 -8.29 -18.21 -42.50
CA SER A 532 -6.97 -17.61 -42.46
C SER A 532 -6.57 -17.31 -41.03
N ALA A 533 -5.41 -17.80 -40.62
CA ALA A 533 -4.83 -17.47 -39.34
C ALA A 533 -4.05 -16.16 -39.45
N LYS A 534 -4.30 -15.25 -38.53
CA LYS A 534 -3.57 -14.01 -38.33
C LYS A 534 -2.90 -14.01 -36.97
N VAL A 535 -1.61 -13.71 -36.93
CA VAL A 535 -0.81 -13.66 -35.71
C VAL A 535 -0.39 -12.23 -35.44
N TYR A 536 -0.68 -11.77 -34.23
CA TYR A 536 -0.31 -10.44 -33.78
C TYR A 536 0.72 -10.55 -32.66
N SER A 537 1.76 -9.75 -32.73
CA SER A 537 2.65 -9.47 -31.60
C SER A 537 2.25 -8.10 -31.07
N TRP A 538 1.63 -8.04 -29.89
CA TRP A 538 0.91 -6.86 -29.41
C TRP A 538 -0.18 -6.48 -30.42
N ASP A 539 -0.09 -5.34 -31.05
CA ASP A 539 -1.05 -4.86 -32.07
C ASP A 539 -0.53 -4.95 -33.51
N GLU A 540 0.70 -5.43 -33.73
CA GLU A 540 1.32 -5.57 -35.04
C GLU A 540 1.02 -6.93 -35.67
N ASP A 541 0.48 -6.96 -36.88
CA ASP A 541 0.27 -8.18 -37.68
C ASP A 541 1.61 -8.72 -38.16
N ILE A 542 2.11 -9.77 -37.53
CA ILE A 542 3.37 -10.43 -37.87
C ILE A 542 3.17 -11.71 -38.70
N THR A 543 1.95 -11.97 -39.17
CA THR A 543 1.62 -13.22 -39.90
C THR A 543 2.57 -13.52 -41.04
N ASP A 544 2.96 -12.50 -41.82
CA ASP A 544 3.80 -12.68 -43.00
C ASP A 544 5.26 -13.00 -42.66
N THR A 545 5.74 -12.65 -41.47
CA THR A 545 7.10 -12.94 -41.01
C THR A 545 7.29 -14.38 -40.51
N LEU A 546 6.19 -15.10 -40.24
CA LEU A 546 6.20 -16.46 -39.68
C LEU A 546 6.25 -17.50 -40.80
N ASP A 547 6.91 -18.64 -40.57
CA ASP A 547 6.93 -19.76 -41.48
C ASP A 547 5.58 -20.48 -41.50
N ALA A 548 5.11 -20.87 -42.69
CA ALA A 548 3.85 -21.60 -42.83
C ALA A 548 3.83 -22.93 -42.06
N ASN A 549 4.99 -23.57 -41.85
CA ASN A 549 5.12 -24.82 -41.10
C ASN A 549 4.87 -24.66 -39.60
N GLN A 550 4.82 -23.44 -39.09
CA GLN A 550 4.50 -23.17 -37.69
C GLN A 550 2.99 -23.23 -37.40
N PHE A 551 2.16 -23.18 -38.45
CA PHE A 551 0.69 -23.17 -38.32
C PHE A 551 0.15 -24.60 -38.37
N VAL A 552 -0.47 -25.04 -37.27
CA VAL A 552 -1.08 -26.36 -37.11
C VAL A 552 -2.60 -26.20 -37.02
N TRP A 553 -3.29 -26.71 -38.01
CA TRP A 553 -4.74 -26.70 -38.05
C TRP A 553 -5.31 -28.00 -37.48
N THR A 554 -6.34 -27.88 -36.66
CA THR A 554 -7.03 -28.98 -35.99
C THR A 554 -8.53 -28.89 -36.24
N ARG A 555 -9.14 -29.96 -36.70
CA ARG A 555 -10.58 -30.12 -36.86
C ARG A 555 -11.12 -30.98 -35.69
N VAL A 556 -12.23 -30.60 -35.13
CA VAL A 556 -12.99 -31.36 -34.14
C VAL A 556 -14.44 -31.43 -34.59
N SER A 557 -14.92 -32.66 -34.82
CA SER A 557 -16.31 -32.95 -35.22
C SER A 557 -16.86 -34.19 -34.49
N GLU A 558 -18.03 -34.66 -34.84
CA GLU A 558 -18.57 -35.92 -34.32
C GLU A 558 -17.87 -37.17 -34.90
N ASP A 559 -17.13 -37.03 -36.03
CA ASP A 559 -16.41 -38.09 -36.69
C ASP A 559 -14.93 -38.04 -36.32
N THR A 560 -14.58 -38.60 -35.16
CA THR A 560 -13.21 -38.54 -34.58
C THR A 560 -12.14 -39.23 -35.42
N GLU A 561 -12.49 -40.27 -36.21
CA GLU A 561 -11.55 -40.95 -37.09
C GLU A 561 -11.26 -40.08 -38.33
N ALA A 562 -12.24 -39.45 -38.91
CA ALA A 562 -12.04 -38.52 -39.98
C ALA A 562 -11.27 -37.25 -39.51
N ASP A 563 -11.44 -36.84 -38.26
CA ASP A 563 -10.70 -35.74 -37.66
C ASP A 563 -9.21 -36.04 -37.54
N LYS A 564 -8.82 -37.25 -37.14
CA LYS A 564 -7.41 -37.67 -37.08
C LYS A 564 -6.73 -37.55 -38.45
N VAL A 565 -7.38 -38.09 -39.46
CA VAL A 565 -6.84 -38.05 -40.83
C VAL A 565 -6.72 -36.60 -41.31
N TRP A 566 -7.73 -35.79 -41.05
CA TRP A 566 -7.74 -34.37 -41.45
C TRP A 566 -6.64 -33.59 -40.72
N ASN A 567 -6.47 -33.81 -39.42
CA ASN A 567 -5.49 -33.13 -38.57
C ASN A 567 -4.05 -33.50 -38.97
N GLU A 568 -3.79 -34.77 -39.31
CA GLU A 568 -2.48 -35.20 -39.82
C GLU A 568 -2.12 -34.53 -41.16
N GLN A 569 -3.09 -34.34 -42.06
CA GLN A 569 -2.89 -33.68 -43.35
C GLN A 569 -2.68 -32.15 -43.21
N HIS A 570 -3.10 -31.56 -42.12
CA HIS A 570 -3.02 -30.11 -41.89
C HIS A 570 -2.08 -29.74 -40.72
N PHE A 571 -1.18 -30.67 -40.39
CA PHE A 571 -0.15 -30.45 -39.39
C PHE A 571 1.04 -29.68 -40.01
N GLY A 572 0.92 -28.34 -40.01
CA GLY A 572 1.90 -27.43 -40.60
C GLY A 572 1.74 -27.20 -42.10
N GLY A 573 2.40 -26.20 -42.64
CA GLY A 573 2.50 -25.90 -44.05
C GLY A 573 1.48 -24.92 -44.62
N ALA A 574 0.50 -24.41 -43.82
CA ALA A 574 -0.49 -23.47 -44.35
C ALA A 574 -0.94 -22.42 -43.33
N LYS A 575 -0.83 -21.15 -43.67
CA LYS A 575 -1.42 -20.02 -42.94
C LYS A 575 -2.94 -19.91 -43.15
N SER A 576 -3.46 -20.62 -44.15
CA SER A 576 -4.89 -20.62 -44.50
C SER A 576 -5.32 -21.97 -45.03
N VAL A 577 -6.54 -22.39 -44.72
CA VAL A 577 -7.11 -23.65 -45.20
C VAL A 577 -8.49 -23.40 -45.83
N VAL A 578 -8.78 -24.11 -46.93
CA VAL A 578 -10.08 -24.06 -47.59
C VAL A 578 -10.98 -25.13 -46.99
N ILE A 579 -12.08 -24.74 -46.43
CA ILE A 579 -13.09 -25.64 -45.84
C ILE A 579 -14.23 -25.83 -46.85
N THR A 580 -14.58 -27.09 -47.07
CA THR A 580 -15.62 -27.50 -48.04
C THR A 580 -16.71 -28.37 -47.34
N GLY A 581 -17.71 -28.77 -48.11
CA GLY A 581 -18.76 -29.69 -47.63
C GLY A 581 -18.24 -31.10 -47.24
N ALA A 582 -17.04 -31.48 -47.75
CA ALA A 582 -16.39 -32.72 -47.32
C ALA A 582 -15.80 -32.63 -45.89
N ASP A 583 -15.42 -31.41 -45.48
CA ASP A 583 -14.85 -31.16 -44.15
C ASP A 583 -15.88 -30.93 -43.07
N VAL A 584 -17.13 -30.60 -43.44
CA VAL A 584 -18.22 -30.30 -42.47
C VAL A 584 -19.48 -31.04 -42.92
N LYS A 585 -19.81 -32.16 -42.24
CA LYS A 585 -21.04 -32.90 -42.52
C LYS A 585 -22.28 -32.24 -41.87
N VAL A 586 -22.21 -32.00 -40.57
CA VAL A 586 -23.26 -31.32 -39.77
C VAL A 586 -22.67 -30.11 -39.07
N ARG A 587 -21.61 -30.35 -38.26
CA ARG A 587 -20.87 -29.35 -37.50
C ARG A 587 -19.40 -29.77 -37.36
N ALA A 588 -18.51 -28.82 -37.51
CA ALA A 588 -17.10 -29.00 -37.19
C ALA A 588 -16.54 -27.69 -36.62
N THR A 589 -15.63 -27.80 -35.69
CA THR A 589 -14.87 -26.67 -35.12
C THR A 589 -13.43 -26.76 -35.58
N PHE A 590 -12.89 -25.66 -36.02
CA PHE A 590 -11.51 -25.56 -36.51
C PHE A 590 -10.71 -24.68 -35.58
N TYR A 591 -9.54 -25.16 -35.18
CA TYR A 591 -8.54 -24.46 -34.39
C TYR A 591 -7.28 -24.28 -35.22
N CYS A 592 -6.52 -23.26 -34.90
CA CYS A 592 -5.17 -23.10 -35.40
C CYS A 592 -4.26 -22.78 -34.24
N ASP A 593 -3.15 -23.49 -34.15
CA ASP A 593 -2.11 -23.25 -33.15
C ASP A 593 -0.83 -22.85 -33.85
N LEU A 594 0.02 -22.08 -33.19
CA LEU A 594 1.34 -21.67 -33.66
C LEU A 594 2.37 -22.43 -32.83
N ILE A 595 3.22 -23.24 -33.54
CA ILE A 595 4.21 -24.07 -32.84
C ILE A 595 5.64 -23.66 -33.19
N ASP A 596 6.55 -23.91 -32.29
CA ASP A 596 7.98 -23.96 -32.59
C ASP A 596 8.29 -25.21 -33.41
N THR A 597 8.86 -25.04 -34.59
CA THR A 597 9.11 -26.14 -35.54
C THR A 597 10.16 -27.14 -35.02
N THR A 598 11.01 -26.75 -34.07
CA THR A 598 12.07 -27.59 -33.50
C THR A 598 11.57 -28.36 -32.26
N THR A 599 10.94 -27.66 -31.33
CA THR A 599 10.47 -28.25 -30.05
C THR A 599 9.07 -28.83 -30.15
N ARG A 600 8.27 -28.42 -31.13
CA ARG A 600 6.84 -28.73 -31.31
C ARG A 600 5.94 -28.26 -30.18
N GLN A 601 6.41 -27.30 -29.38
CA GLN A 601 5.62 -26.69 -28.33
C GLN A 601 4.82 -25.52 -28.89
N SER A 602 3.63 -25.26 -28.33
CA SER A 602 2.83 -24.07 -28.67
C SER A 602 3.58 -22.79 -28.29
N LEU A 603 3.49 -21.81 -29.16
CA LEU A 603 4.04 -20.46 -28.98
C LEU A 603 2.99 -19.44 -28.51
N LEU A 604 1.73 -19.87 -28.34
CA LEU A 604 0.57 -19.04 -27.94
C LEU A 604 0.29 -19.12 -26.46
#